data_c5e87934153d5c20987b19c3b1cf8888
#
_entry.id   c5e87934153d5c20987b19c3b1cf8888
#
_cell.length_a   1.000
_cell.length_b   1.000
_cell.length_c   1.000
_cell.angle_alpha   90.00
_cell.angle_beta   90.00
_cell.angle_gamma   90.00
#
_symmetry.space_group_name_H-M   'P 1'
#
loop_
_entity.id
_entity.type
_entity.pdbx_description
1 polymer ?
#
loop_
_entity_poly.entity_id
_entity_poly.type
_entity_poly.pdbx_seq_one_letter_code
_entity_poly.pdbx_strand_id
1 'polypeptide(L)'
;PMDSTIIERLTRLTAEERDILRGQQVRKGDYSASERFIVNSAKLLDGKQLDLRPHTRFVDFPEHGHDYMEFMYVYAGSISHVIGKETLTLERGDILFLNRHARHSVKKAGERDIGINFILSNPFLQVVFQQVQNNSVMSEFLTSNLEDNGEGEYLFFRTKDNFPIRNLMDNLIYAIVNRSEELYAGLVTLLFSYLACYKETLVNGL
;
A
#
# COMPACT_ATOMS: atom_id res chain seq x y z
N PRO A 1 7.23 17.99 -10.40
CA PRO A 1 8.20 17.19 -9.64
C PRO A 1 7.87 17.30 -8.16
N MET A 2 7.92 16.16 -7.45
CA MET A 2 7.72 16.13 -6.01
C MET A 2 8.81 16.93 -5.30
N ASP A 3 8.45 17.57 -4.17
CA ASP A 3 9.37 18.35 -3.34
C ASP A 3 10.58 17.49 -2.90
N SER A 4 11.79 18.05 -2.96
CA SER A 4 13.04 17.36 -2.60
C SER A 4 13.02 16.84 -1.15
N THR A 5 12.39 17.57 -0.23
CA THR A 5 12.25 17.21 1.18
C THR A 5 11.41 15.92 1.34
N ILE A 6 10.35 15.79 0.56
CA ILE A 6 9.50 14.59 0.55
C ILE A 6 10.28 13.41 -0.01
N ILE A 7 10.99 13.61 -1.12
CA ILE A 7 11.84 12.56 -1.74
C ILE A 7 12.88 12.07 -0.73
N GLU A 8 13.57 12.98 -0.06
CA GLU A 8 14.56 12.62 0.96
C GLU A 8 13.92 11.79 2.09
N ARG A 9 12.74 12.18 2.57
CA ARG A 9 12.01 11.43 3.59
C ARG A 9 11.64 10.01 3.15
N LEU A 10 11.23 9.83 1.88
CA LEU A 10 10.83 8.53 1.34
C LEU A 10 12.00 7.61 1.02
N THR A 11 13.18 8.16 0.75
CA THR A 11 14.37 7.41 0.31
C THR A 11 15.41 7.19 1.41
N ARG A 12 15.32 7.95 2.51
CA ARG A 12 16.26 7.86 3.63
C ARG A 12 16.25 6.45 4.25
N LEU A 13 17.43 5.95 4.59
CA LEU A 13 17.58 4.70 5.34
C LEU A 13 16.86 4.79 6.69
N THR A 14 15.96 3.84 6.94
CA THR A 14 15.31 3.68 8.25
C THR A 14 16.26 3.05 9.26
N ALA A 15 15.92 3.10 10.55
CA ALA A 15 16.69 2.42 11.59
C ALA A 15 16.70 0.89 11.35
N GLU A 16 15.56 0.32 10.97
CA GLU A 16 15.44 -1.10 10.66
C GLU A 16 16.32 -1.49 9.46
N GLU A 17 16.31 -0.71 8.39
CA GLU A 17 17.16 -0.96 7.21
C GLU A 17 18.66 -0.90 7.56
N ARG A 18 19.08 0.02 8.42
CA ARG A 18 20.46 0.05 8.91
C ARG A 18 20.84 -1.21 9.67
N ASP A 19 19.94 -1.74 10.51
CA ASP A 19 20.17 -2.98 11.25
C ASP A 19 20.20 -4.19 10.31
N ILE A 20 19.34 -4.22 9.29
CA ILE A 20 19.34 -5.26 8.26
C ILE A 20 20.65 -5.27 7.47
N LEU A 21 21.16 -4.11 7.09
CA LEU A 21 22.47 -4.01 6.42
C LEU A 21 23.65 -4.47 7.30
N ARG A 22 23.45 -4.53 8.62
CA ARG A 22 24.41 -5.10 9.59
C ARG A 22 24.18 -6.60 9.86
N GLY A 23 23.28 -7.25 9.09
CA GLY A 23 23.01 -8.69 9.18
C GLY A 23 21.82 -9.07 10.05
N GLN A 24 21.00 -8.13 10.52
CA GLN A 24 19.77 -8.43 11.24
C GLN A 24 18.63 -8.79 10.30
N GLN A 25 17.60 -9.43 10.84
CA GLN A 25 16.37 -9.79 10.14
C GLN A 25 15.24 -8.80 10.49
N VAL A 26 14.13 -8.88 9.73
CA VAL A 26 12.92 -8.13 10.04
C VAL A 26 12.45 -8.43 11.47
N ARG A 27 12.20 -7.39 12.24
CA ARG A 27 11.70 -7.50 13.62
C ARG A 27 10.19 -7.64 13.60
N LYS A 28 9.69 -8.87 13.49
CA LYS A 28 8.24 -9.15 13.43
C LYS A 28 7.44 -8.49 14.56
N GLY A 29 8.02 -8.37 15.76
CA GLY A 29 7.39 -7.74 16.92
C GLY A 29 7.06 -6.25 16.74
N ASP A 30 7.78 -5.54 15.86
CA ASP A 30 7.50 -4.13 15.56
C ASP A 30 6.21 -3.96 14.72
N TYR A 31 5.79 -5.03 14.04
CA TYR A 31 4.62 -5.04 13.14
C TYR A 31 3.43 -5.79 13.73
N SER A 32 3.67 -6.83 14.50
CA SER A 32 2.64 -7.79 14.91
C SER A 32 2.82 -8.23 16.37
N ALA A 33 1.68 -8.46 17.03
CA ALA A 33 1.63 -9.16 18.31
C ALA A 33 1.28 -10.65 18.16
N SER A 34 1.04 -11.13 16.93
CA SER A 34 0.56 -12.46 16.60
C SER A 34 1.69 -13.34 16.06
N GLU A 35 1.73 -14.61 16.51
CA GLU A 35 2.64 -15.62 15.94
C GLU A 35 2.41 -15.87 14.44
N ARG A 36 1.19 -15.65 13.95
CA ARG A 36 0.82 -15.77 12.53
C ARG A 36 1.37 -14.64 11.66
N PHE A 37 2.06 -13.69 12.24
CA PHE A 37 2.55 -12.49 11.59
C PHE A 37 1.45 -11.76 10.81
N ILE A 38 0.49 -11.24 11.54
CA ILE A 38 -0.53 -10.30 11.05
C ILE A 38 -0.10 -8.90 11.44
N VAL A 39 0.19 -8.07 10.45
CA VAL A 39 0.57 -6.67 10.67
C VAL A 39 -0.62 -5.91 11.24
N ASN A 40 -0.40 -5.19 12.32
CA ASN A 40 -1.45 -4.54 13.09
C ASN A 40 -1.53 -3.04 12.75
N SER A 41 -2.68 -2.60 12.26
CA SER A 41 -2.92 -1.20 11.90
C SER A 41 -2.77 -0.25 13.08
N ALA A 42 -3.19 -0.64 14.27
CA ALA A 42 -3.08 0.20 15.47
C ALA A 42 -1.61 0.52 15.81
N LYS A 43 -0.70 -0.45 15.62
CA LYS A 43 0.75 -0.23 15.81
C LYS A 43 1.33 0.75 14.78
N LEU A 44 0.87 0.67 13.53
CA LEU A 44 1.43 1.47 12.45
C LEU A 44 0.81 2.86 12.36
N LEU A 45 -0.49 2.97 12.65
CA LEU A 45 -1.23 4.23 12.52
C LEU A 45 -1.08 5.14 13.73
N ASP A 46 -0.89 4.58 14.93
CA ASP A 46 -0.81 5.34 16.18
C ASP A 46 -1.94 6.38 16.32
N GLY A 47 -3.18 5.92 16.11
CA GLY A 47 -4.40 6.73 16.18
C GLY A 47 -4.73 7.54 14.93
N LYS A 48 -3.90 7.52 13.90
CA LYS A 48 -4.17 8.20 12.63
C LYS A 48 -5.19 7.42 11.78
N GLN A 49 -5.90 8.11 10.91
CA GLN A 49 -6.85 7.50 9.97
C GLN A 49 -6.16 6.91 8.74
N LEU A 50 -5.08 7.53 8.30
CA LEU A 50 -4.29 7.18 7.13
C LEU A 50 -2.83 7.57 7.39
N ASP A 51 -1.92 6.70 7.00
CA ASP A 51 -0.50 7.02 6.99
C ASP A 51 0.20 6.29 5.84
N LEU A 52 1.42 6.69 5.54
CA LEU A 52 2.29 6.03 4.58
C LEU A 52 3.60 5.59 5.23
N ARG A 53 4.14 4.49 4.72
CA ARG A 53 5.45 3.97 5.13
C ARG A 53 6.23 3.49 3.92
N PRO A 54 7.51 3.89 3.76
CA PRO A 54 8.38 3.25 2.80
C PRO A 54 8.51 1.75 3.12
N HIS A 55 8.43 0.91 2.09
CA HIS A 55 8.67 -0.51 2.24
C HIS A 55 10.11 -0.78 2.66
N THR A 56 10.31 -1.71 3.60
CA THR A 56 11.63 -2.11 4.12
C THR A 56 12.46 -2.79 3.05
N ARG A 57 13.63 -2.22 2.73
CA ARG A 57 14.55 -2.69 1.70
C ARG A 57 15.60 -3.66 2.26
N PHE A 58 16.39 -4.24 1.37
CA PHE A 58 17.62 -5.02 1.65
C PHE A 58 17.41 -6.40 2.24
N VAL A 59 16.19 -6.87 2.35
CA VAL A 59 15.84 -8.18 2.89
C VAL A 59 14.59 -8.70 2.19
N ASP A 60 14.44 -10.03 2.10
CA ASP A 60 13.15 -10.63 1.78
C ASP A 60 12.20 -10.40 2.95
N PHE A 61 11.11 -9.66 2.71
CA PHE A 61 10.12 -9.43 3.75
C PHE A 61 9.24 -10.68 3.88
N PRO A 62 9.21 -11.31 5.06
CA PRO A 62 8.59 -12.61 5.23
C PRO A 62 7.07 -12.58 4.98
N GLU A 63 6.49 -13.74 4.72
CA GLU A 63 5.05 -13.86 4.52
C GLU A 63 4.29 -13.34 5.74
N HIS A 64 3.33 -12.47 5.48
CA HIS A 64 2.48 -11.83 6.49
C HIS A 64 1.09 -11.52 5.92
N GLY A 65 0.16 -11.27 6.81
CA GLY A 65 -1.15 -10.69 6.51
C GLY A 65 -1.28 -9.32 7.16
N HIS A 66 -2.46 -8.74 7.05
CA HIS A 66 -2.81 -7.43 7.61
C HIS A 66 -4.18 -7.50 8.27
N ASP A 67 -4.45 -6.69 9.29
CA ASP A 67 -5.80 -6.50 9.83
C ASP A 67 -6.53 -5.32 9.17
N TYR A 68 -5.99 -4.82 8.05
CA TYR A 68 -6.45 -3.66 7.30
C TYR A 68 -6.23 -3.86 5.79
N MET A 69 -6.85 -3.03 4.97
CA MET A 69 -6.54 -2.95 3.55
C MET A 69 -5.26 -2.13 3.36
N GLU A 70 -4.29 -2.71 2.67
CA GLU A 70 -3.07 -2.03 2.28
C GLU A 70 -3.03 -1.81 0.77
N PHE A 71 -2.46 -0.70 0.34
CA PHE A 71 -2.02 -0.62 -1.04
C PHE A 71 -0.59 -0.07 -1.13
N MET A 72 0.16 -0.61 -2.08
CA MET A 72 1.52 -0.18 -2.39
C MET A 72 1.54 0.58 -3.70
N TYR A 73 2.21 1.71 -3.70
CA TYR A 73 2.60 2.47 -4.89
C TYR A 73 4.10 2.42 -5.06
N VAL A 74 4.58 2.00 -6.23
CA VAL A 74 6.03 2.00 -6.51
C VAL A 74 6.43 3.38 -7.03
N TYR A 75 7.12 4.12 -6.18
CA TYR A 75 7.60 5.46 -6.48
C TYR A 75 8.82 5.45 -7.40
N ALA A 76 9.74 4.50 -7.20
CA ALA A 76 10.96 4.32 -8.00
C ALA A 76 11.35 2.85 -8.05
N GLY A 77 12.03 2.44 -9.11
CA GLY A 77 12.51 1.07 -9.31
C GLY A 77 11.39 0.07 -9.51
N SER A 78 11.51 -1.10 -8.88
CA SER A 78 10.54 -2.19 -8.96
C SER A 78 10.46 -2.98 -7.66
N ILE A 79 9.27 -3.48 -7.32
CA ILE A 79 9.02 -4.31 -6.14
C ILE A 79 8.27 -5.57 -6.57
N SER A 80 8.74 -6.74 -6.14
CA SER A 80 8.11 -8.02 -6.44
C SER A 80 7.42 -8.59 -5.21
N HIS A 81 6.11 -8.83 -5.32
CA HIS A 81 5.29 -9.51 -4.33
C HIS A 81 5.06 -10.96 -4.70
N VAL A 82 5.03 -11.83 -3.71
CA VAL A 82 4.62 -13.23 -3.87
C VAL A 82 3.31 -13.43 -3.12
N ILE A 83 2.26 -13.78 -3.86
CA ILE A 83 0.91 -14.02 -3.34
C ILE A 83 0.50 -15.43 -3.76
N GLY A 84 0.44 -16.35 -2.79
CA GLY A 84 0.24 -17.77 -3.10
C GLY A 84 1.36 -18.30 -4.00
N LYS A 85 1.02 -18.72 -5.22
CA LYS A 85 1.98 -19.24 -6.21
C LYS A 85 2.43 -18.21 -7.24
N GLU A 86 1.85 -17.01 -7.20
CA GLU A 86 2.10 -15.95 -8.17
C GLU A 86 3.16 -14.98 -7.69
N THR A 87 3.98 -14.51 -8.62
CA THR A 87 4.89 -13.39 -8.38
C THR A 87 4.48 -12.22 -9.26
N LEU A 88 4.13 -11.10 -8.60
CA LEU A 88 3.76 -9.87 -9.25
C LEU A 88 4.90 -8.86 -9.11
N THR A 89 5.43 -8.39 -10.22
CA THR A 89 6.45 -7.33 -10.22
C THR A 89 5.81 -6.01 -10.60
N LEU A 90 5.78 -5.11 -9.64
CA LEU A 90 5.34 -3.74 -9.82
C LEU A 90 6.52 -2.90 -10.28
N GLU A 91 6.30 -2.10 -11.31
CA GLU A 91 7.26 -1.10 -11.79
C GLU A 91 6.88 0.30 -11.25
N ARG A 92 7.79 1.25 -11.42
CA ARG A 92 7.51 2.64 -11.04
C ARG A 92 6.18 3.13 -11.61
N GLY A 93 5.29 3.58 -10.75
CA GLY A 93 3.96 4.09 -11.09
C GLY A 93 2.84 3.07 -10.97
N ASP A 94 3.14 1.79 -10.73
CA ASP A 94 2.14 0.75 -10.52
C ASP A 94 1.58 0.75 -9.10
N ILE A 95 0.37 0.22 -8.94
CA ILE A 95 -0.34 0.13 -7.66
C ILE A 95 -0.83 -1.30 -7.45
N LEU A 96 -0.61 -1.83 -6.24
CA LEU A 96 -1.15 -3.11 -5.79
C LEU A 96 -2.00 -2.90 -4.54
N PHE A 97 -3.25 -3.35 -4.59
CA PHE A 97 -4.14 -3.41 -3.43
C PHE A 97 -4.19 -4.84 -2.88
N LEU A 98 -4.13 -4.96 -1.57
CA LEU A 98 -4.29 -6.20 -0.82
C LEU A 98 -5.40 -6.01 0.20
N ASN A 99 -6.41 -6.88 0.20
CA ASN A 99 -7.42 -6.85 1.25
C ASN A 99 -6.87 -7.43 2.56
N ARG A 100 -7.59 -7.24 3.67
CA ARG A 100 -7.14 -7.71 4.99
C ARG A 100 -7.05 -9.23 5.13
N HIS A 101 -7.58 -9.99 4.16
CA HIS A 101 -7.52 -11.46 4.17
C HIS A 101 -6.36 -12.02 3.36
N ALA A 102 -5.73 -11.20 2.52
CA ALA A 102 -4.60 -11.61 1.71
C ALA A 102 -3.32 -11.81 2.54
N ARG A 103 -2.53 -12.81 2.15
CA ARG A 103 -1.18 -13.02 2.67
C ARG A 103 -0.17 -12.92 1.54
N HIS A 104 0.94 -12.30 1.81
CA HIS A 104 2.01 -12.14 0.82
C HIS A 104 3.38 -12.02 1.48
N SER A 105 4.41 -12.26 0.69
CA SER A 105 5.78 -11.88 0.99
C SER A 105 6.28 -10.91 -0.07
N VAL A 106 7.36 -10.21 0.22
CA VAL A 106 7.96 -9.26 -0.72
C VAL A 106 9.42 -9.62 -0.89
N LYS A 107 9.86 -9.79 -2.14
CA LYS A 107 11.25 -10.08 -2.45
C LYS A 107 12.13 -8.90 -2.09
N LYS A 108 13.39 -9.18 -1.82
CA LYS A 108 14.40 -8.18 -1.48
C LYS A 108 14.40 -7.03 -2.47
N ALA A 109 14.15 -5.84 -1.98
CA ALA A 109 14.26 -4.59 -2.71
C ALA A 109 15.67 -4.00 -2.53
N GLY A 110 16.16 -3.33 -3.55
CA GLY A 110 17.45 -2.64 -3.52
C GLY A 110 17.34 -1.17 -3.09
N GLU A 111 18.46 -0.50 -3.07
CA GLU A 111 18.55 0.90 -2.64
C GLU A 111 17.67 1.85 -3.47
N ARG A 112 17.52 1.57 -4.76
CA ARG A 112 16.76 2.41 -5.70
C ARG A 112 15.31 2.00 -5.84
N ASP A 113 14.89 0.93 -5.17
CA ASP A 113 13.53 0.42 -5.22
C ASP A 113 12.73 1.01 -4.06
N ILE A 114 11.84 1.94 -4.37
CA ILE A 114 11.05 2.67 -3.38
C ILE A 114 9.58 2.31 -3.57
N GLY A 115 9.10 1.43 -2.71
CA GLY A 115 7.66 1.14 -2.55
C GLY A 115 7.11 1.93 -1.36
N ILE A 116 5.92 2.48 -1.52
CA ILE A 116 5.22 3.22 -0.48
C ILE A 116 3.96 2.47 -0.12
N ASN A 117 3.88 1.99 1.11
CA ASN A 117 2.69 1.35 1.67
C ASN A 117 1.77 2.41 2.27
N PHE A 118 0.51 2.40 1.85
CA PHE A 118 -0.56 3.21 2.42
C PHE A 118 -1.41 2.34 3.34
N ILE A 119 -1.58 2.79 4.56
CA ILE A 119 -2.29 2.09 5.63
C ILE A 119 -3.54 2.88 5.95
N LEU A 120 -4.71 2.27 5.72
CA LEU A 120 -6.01 2.90 5.95
C LEU A 120 -6.70 2.22 7.12
N SER A 121 -7.13 3.02 8.11
CA SER A 121 -7.96 2.47 9.19
C SER A 121 -9.31 2.00 8.64
N ASN A 122 -9.91 0.98 9.27
CA ASN A 122 -11.22 0.49 8.86
C ASN A 122 -12.32 1.56 8.94
N PRO A 123 -12.40 2.41 9.99
CA PRO A 123 -13.36 3.52 10.02
C PRO A 123 -13.18 4.51 8.87
N PHE A 124 -11.93 4.86 8.52
CA PHE A 124 -11.64 5.74 7.39
C PHE A 124 -12.08 5.11 6.06
N LEU A 125 -11.78 3.82 5.88
CA LEU A 125 -12.16 3.08 4.69
C LEU A 125 -13.70 3.02 4.50
N GLN A 126 -14.47 2.91 5.58
CA GLN A 126 -15.93 2.96 5.53
C GLN A 126 -16.44 4.31 5.02
N VAL A 127 -15.82 5.42 5.43
CA VAL A 127 -16.17 6.77 4.93
C VAL A 127 -15.92 6.86 3.43
N VAL A 128 -14.77 6.38 2.97
CA VAL A 128 -14.41 6.36 1.54
C VAL A 128 -15.37 5.45 0.76
N PHE A 129 -15.68 4.27 1.29
CA PHE A 129 -16.57 3.30 0.66
C PHE A 129 -17.97 3.88 0.35
N GLN A 130 -18.51 4.69 1.24
CA GLN A 130 -19.81 5.34 1.03
C GLN A 130 -19.83 6.30 -0.17
N GLN A 131 -18.66 6.77 -0.60
CA GLN A 131 -18.51 7.73 -1.71
C GLN A 131 -18.14 7.05 -3.04
N VAL A 132 -17.72 5.78 -3.01
CA VAL A 132 -17.35 5.02 -4.21
C VAL A 132 -18.62 4.51 -4.90
N GLN A 133 -18.65 4.61 -6.24
CA GLN A 133 -19.80 4.14 -7.03
C GLN A 133 -20.01 2.64 -6.86
N ASN A 134 -21.28 2.25 -6.67
CA ASN A 134 -21.68 0.86 -6.64
C ASN A 134 -21.40 0.15 -7.98
N ASN A 135 -21.18 -1.16 -7.91
CA ASN A 135 -20.93 -2.02 -9.08
C ASN A 135 -19.61 -1.71 -9.83
N SER A 136 -18.63 -1.17 -9.15
CA SER A 136 -17.26 -1.07 -9.65
C SER A 136 -16.39 -2.18 -9.05
N VAL A 137 -15.28 -2.52 -9.74
CA VAL A 137 -14.29 -3.47 -9.20
C VAL A 137 -13.75 -3.04 -7.85
N MET A 138 -13.63 -1.72 -7.64
CA MET A 138 -13.21 -1.17 -6.35
C MET A 138 -14.26 -1.35 -5.27
N SER A 139 -15.56 -1.15 -5.57
CA SER A 139 -16.62 -1.35 -4.58
C SER A 139 -16.76 -2.82 -4.17
N GLU A 140 -16.61 -3.74 -5.10
CA GLU A 140 -16.60 -5.18 -4.82
C GLU A 140 -15.41 -5.57 -3.93
N PHE A 141 -14.22 -5.08 -4.26
CA PHE A 141 -13.01 -5.30 -3.47
C PHE A 141 -13.13 -4.72 -2.04
N LEU A 142 -13.67 -3.51 -1.90
CA LEU A 142 -13.90 -2.89 -0.60
C LEU A 142 -14.94 -3.65 0.23
N THR A 143 -15.99 -4.15 -0.40
CA THR A 143 -17.00 -5.00 0.26
C THR A 143 -16.34 -6.26 0.80
N SER A 144 -15.60 -6.99 -0.02
CA SER A 144 -14.86 -8.20 0.40
C SER A 144 -13.88 -7.92 1.54
N ASN A 145 -13.21 -6.78 1.51
CA ASN A 145 -12.31 -6.37 2.58
C ASN A 145 -13.03 -6.17 3.93
N LEU A 146 -14.27 -5.70 3.91
CA LEU A 146 -15.05 -5.43 5.14
C LEU A 146 -15.73 -6.68 5.71
N GLU A 147 -15.93 -7.73 4.91
CA GLU A 147 -16.53 -8.98 5.36
C GLU A 147 -15.61 -9.77 6.28
N ASP A 148 -16.14 -10.33 7.37
CA ASP A 148 -15.36 -11.08 8.36
C ASP A 148 -14.83 -12.42 7.81
N ASN A 149 -15.56 -13.04 6.90
CA ASN A 149 -15.23 -14.33 6.28
C ASN A 149 -14.80 -14.19 4.82
N GLY A 150 -14.26 -13.04 4.44
CA GLY A 150 -13.76 -12.79 3.09
C GLY A 150 -12.55 -13.64 2.75
N GLU A 151 -12.33 -13.87 1.46
CA GLU A 151 -11.12 -14.50 0.93
C GLU A 151 -10.03 -13.47 0.69
N GLY A 152 -8.77 -13.95 0.65
CA GLY A 152 -7.63 -13.10 0.31
C GLY A 152 -7.69 -12.70 -1.16
N GLU A 153 -7.83 -11.40 -1.40
CA GLU A 153 -7.92 -10.82 -2.74
C GLU A 153 -6.89 -9.71 -2.93
N TYR A 154 -6.52 -9.50 -4.17
CA TYR A 154 -5.68 -8.38 -4.58
C TYR A 154 -6.14 -7.78 -5.89
N LEU A 155 -5.81 -6.49 -6.11
CA LEU A 155 -5.98 -5.82 -7.40
C LEU A 155 -4.64 -5.22 -7.82
N PHE A 156 -4.16 -5.61 -8.99
CA PHE A 156 -2.93 -5.08 -9.56
C PHE A 156 -3.25 -4.13 -10.72
N PHE A 157 -2.92 -2.85 -10.55
CA PHE A 157 -3.10 -1.81 -11.54
C PHE A 157 -1.75 -1.37 -12.13
N ARG A 158 -1.61 -1.53 -13.44
CA ARG A 158 -0.45 -1.04 -14.18
C ARG A 158 -0.69 0.41 -14.61
N THR A 159 -0.33 1.32 -13.72
CA THR A 159 -0.62 2.76 -13.85
C THR A 159 0.61 3.60 -14.19
N LYS A 160 1.73 2.96 -14.51
CA LYS A 160 3.00 3.63 -14.82
C LYS A 160 2.91 4.70 -15.91
N ASP A 161 2.07 4.49 -16.91
CA ASP A 161 1.87 5.39 -18.04
C ASP A 161 0.60 6.26 -17.90
N ASN A 162 -0.13 6.14 -16.79
CA ASN A 162 -1.33 6.92 -16.53
C ASN A 162 -0.99 8.18 -15.72
N PHE A 163 -0.82 9.30 -16.42
CA PHE A 163 -0.46 10.57 -15.78
C PHE A 163 -1.48 11.05 -14.74
N PRO A 164 -2.81 11.01 -14.98
CA PRO A 164 -3.80 11.45 -13.99
C PRO A 164 -3.68 10.69 -12.65
N ILE A 165 -3.54 9.35 -12.70
CA ILE A 165 -3.39 8.53 -11.50
C ILE A 165 -2.07 8.84 -10.79
N ARG A 166 -0.96 8.93 -11.52
CA ARG A 166 0.34 9.26 -10.94
C ARG A 166 0.35 10.64 -10.28
N ASN A 167 -0.27 11.63 -10.93
CA ASN A 167 -0.39 12.97 -10.36
C ASN A 167 -1.24 12.96 -9.07
N LEU A 168 -2.29 12.16 -9.04
CA LEU A 168 -3.12 12.00 -7.86
C LEU A 168 -2.36 11.31 -6.71
N MET A 169 -1.50 10.33 -7.02
CA MET A 169 -0.63 9.70 -6.03
C MET A 169 0.36 10.70 -5.44
N ASP A 170 0.96 11.57 -6.25
CA ASP A 170 1.82 12.64 -5.76
C ASP A 170 1.06 13.58 -4.82
N ASN A 171 -0.16 13.97 -5.17
CA ASN A 171 -1.02 14.79 -4.30
C ASN A 171 -1.34 14.10 -2.97
N LEU A 172 -1.66 12.80 -3.00
CA LEU A 172 -1.95 12.03 -1.79
C LEU A 172 -0.73 11.93 -0.88
N ILE A 173 0.43 11.62 -1.43
CA ILE A 173 1.69 11.57 -0.68
C ILE A 173 1.97 12.93 -0.04
N TYR A 174 1.81 13.99 -0.80
CA TYR A 174 2.02 15.37 -0.32
C TYR A 174 1.08 15.71 0.85
N ALA A 175 -0.21 15.38 0.71
CA ALA A 175 -1.19 15.62 1.77
C ALA A 175 -0.86 14.86 3.05
N ILE A 176 -0.46 13.57 2.96
CA ILE A 176 -0.13 12.76 4.14
C ILE A 176 1.13 13.27 4.83
N VAL A 177 2.18 13.59 4.07
CA VAL A 177 3.45 14.09 4.63
C VAL A 177 3.25 15.43 5.33
N ASN A 178 2.41 16.30 4.80
CA ASN A 178 2.09 17.61 5.38
C ASN A 178 0.92 17.57 6.38
N ARG A 179 0.35 16.40 6.66
CA ARG A 179 -0.76 16.21 7.61
C ARG A 179 -2.01 17.02 7.27
N SER A 180 -2.31 17.17 5.98
CA SER A 180 -3.54 17.84 5.50
C SER A 180 -4.71 16.84 5.54
N GLU A 181 -5.13 16.47 6.75
CA GLU A 181 -6.08 15.39 7.02
C GLU A 181 -7.45 15.63 6.36
N GLU A 182 -7.85 16.88 6.21
CA GLU A 182 -9.08 17.30 5.54
C GLU A 182 -9.15 16.89 4.06
N LEU A 183 -8.00 16.61 3.43
CA LEU A 183 -7.92 16.20 2.03
C LEU A 183 -7.96 14.67 1.84
N TYR A 184 -7.72 13.88 2.88
CA TYR A 184 -7.49 12.44 2.75
C TYR A 184 -8.68 11.70 2.12
N ALA A 185 -9.88 11.88 2.66
CA ALA A 185 -11.06 11.18 2.18
C ALA A 185 -11.37 11.52 0.71
N GLY A 186 -11.27 12.80 0.35
CA GLY A 186 -11.48 13.26 -1.03
C GLY A 186 -10.45 12.69 -2.00
N LEU A 187 -9.17 12.73 -1.65
CA LEU A 187 -8.09 12.21 -2.51
C LEU A 187 -8.16 10.69 -2.68
N VAL A 188 -8.42 9.94 -1.62
CA VAL A 188 -8.55 8.47 -1.69
C VAL A 188 -9.79 8.07 -2.47
N THR A 189 -10.93 8.73 -2.24
CA THR A 189 -12.16 8.51 -3.03
C THR A 189 -11.93 8.79 -4.51
N LEU A 190 -11.23 9.87 -4.82
CA LEU A 190 -10.91 10.24 -6.19
C LEU A 190 -9.97 9.22 -6.84
N LEU A 191 -8.96 8.73 -6.10
CA LEU A 191 -8.08 7.65 -6.58
C LEU A 191 -8.88 6.40 -6.94
N PHE A 192 -9.78 5.96 -6.08
CA PHE A 192 -10.60 4.78 -6.34
C PHE A 192 -11.53 4.99 -7.53
N SER A 193 -12.07 6.18 -7.69
CA SER A 193 -12.91 6.56 -8.84
C SER A 193 -12.11 6.56 -10.14
N TYR A 194 -10.88 7.07 -10.14
CA TYR A 194 -10.00 7.01 -11.32
C TYR A 194 -9.64 5.58 -11.68
N LEU A 195 -9.28 4.74 -10.71
CA LEU A 195 -8.96 3.34 -10.97
C LEU A 195 -10.17 2.57 -11.52
N ALA A 196 -11.37 2.87 -11.05
CA ALA A 196 -12.60 2.32 -11.60
C ALA A 196 -12.89 2.81 -13.03
N CYS A 197 -12.54 4.05 -13.35
CA CYS A 197 -12.72 4.65 -14.67
C CYS A 197 -11.69 4.13 -15.70
N TYR A 198 -10.43 4.04 -15.32
CA TYR A 198 -9.34 3.55 -16.18
C TYR A 198 -9.21 2.02 -16.10
N LYS A 199 -10.25 1.31 -16.55
CA LYS A 199 -10.36 -0.16 -16.45
C LYS A 199 -9.22 -0.90 -17.14
N GLU A 200 -8.65 -0.31 -18.19
CA GLU A 200 -7.51 -0.86 -18.92
C GLU A 200 -6.23 -0.98 -18.09
N THR A 201 -6.14 -0.27 -16.97
CA THR A 201 -4.99 -0.36 -16.07
C THR A 201 -5.01 -1.59 -15.18
N LEU A 202 -6.18 -2.21 -14.97
CA LEU A 202 -6.30 -3.43 -14.19
C LEU A 202 -5.70 -4.61 -14.96
N VAL A 203 -4.61 -5.16 -14.45
CA VAL A 203 -3.88 -6.27 -15.08
C VAL A 203 -4.35 -7.61 -14.53
N ASN A 204 -4.54 -7.68 -13.22
CA ASN A 204 -4.97 -8.89 -12.54
C ASN A 204 -5.73 -8.53 -11.25
N GLY A 205 -6.77 -9.29 -11.00
CA GLY A 205 -7.61 -9.18 -9.82
C GLY A 205 -8.67 -10.29 -9.85
N LEU A 206 -9.05 -10.73 -8.69
CA LEU A 206 -10.13 -11.71 -8.49
C LEU A 206 -11.45 -11.01 -8.31
#